data_b0d4c35406183d3e1dd9bc7fe2343568
#
_entry.id   b0d4c35406183d3e1dd9bc7fe2343568
#
_cell.length_a   1.000
_cell.length_b   1.000
_cell.length_c   1.000
_cell.angle_alpha   90.00
_cell.angle_beta   90.00
_cell.angle_gamma   90.00
#
_symmetry.space_group_name_H-M   'P 1'
#
loop_
_entity.id
_entity.type
_entity.pdbx_description
1 polymer ?
#
loop_
_entity_poly.entity_id
_entity_poly.type
_entity_poly.pdbx_seq_one_letter_code
_entity_poly.pdbx_strand_id
1 'polypeptide(L)'
;MKKIEAIIEKNADGEYSVYCVDEMFSGMGATAEEAKADMLGAMKHYVESCKEDNYKYPAWLDGEYTIVYKFDAQSLLQYYAGIITPAALGRLSGISSKQLWSYMHGHSKPREAQRQKIEAALHKLGHELVTISL
;
A
#
# COMPACT_ATOMS: atom_id res chain seq x y z
N MET A 1 16.44 8.93 -9.24
CA MET A 1 15.63 8.82 -8.02
C MET A 1 15.50 7.35 -7.61
N LYS A 2 15.77 7.05 -6.37
CA LYS A 2 15.62 5.70 -5.83
C LYS A 2 14.14 5.35 -5.67
N LYS A 3 13.73 4.17 -6.16
CA LYS A 3 12.41 3.61 -5.93
C LYS A 3 12.50 2.49 -4.91
N ILE A 4 11.63 2.52 -3.92
CA ILE A 4 11.54 1.52 -2.87
C ILE A 4 10.16 0.90 -2.94
N GLU A 5 10.07 -0.41 -2.89
CA GLU A 5 8.80 -1.12 -2.75
C GLU A 5 8.53 -1.42 -1.29
N ALA A 6 7.33 -1.11 -0.85
CA ALA A 6 6.84 -1.46 0.48
C ALA A 6 5.50 -2.16 0.37
N ILE A 7 5.29 -3.16 1.20
CA ILE A 7 4.06 -3.95 1.21
C ILE A 7 3.23 -3.55 2.41
N ILE A 8 1.95 -3.32 2.19
CA ILE A 8 0.97 -3.02 3.23
C ILE A 8 0.12 -4.25 3.46
N GLU A 9 0.07 -4.73 4.69
CA GLU A 9 -0.73 -5.89 5.10
C GLU A 9 -1.60 -5.54 6.30
N LYS A 10 -2.82 -6.07 6.30
CA LYS A 10 -3.67 -6.05 7.48
C LYS A 10 -3.39 -7.31 8.28
N ASN A 11 -3.01 -7.14 9.54
CA ASN A 11 -2.69 -8.24 10.45
C ASN A 11 -3.96 -8.90 11.01
N ALA A 12 -3.82 -10.09 11.55
CA ALA A 12 -4.94 -10.84 12.12
C ALA A 12 -5.65 -10.11 13.28
N ASP A 13 -4.92 -9.25 14.01
CA ASP A 13 -5.46 -8.43 15.09
C ASP A 13 -6.18 -7.15 14.61
N GLY A 14 -6.25 -6.92 13.31
CA GLY A 14 -6.87 -5.75 12.70
C GLY A 14 -5.94 -4.56 12.51
N GLU A 15 -4.71 -4.60 13.00
CA GLU A 15 -3.72 -3.57 12.74
C GLU A 15 -3.08 -3.73 11.37
N TYR A 16 -2.35 -2.70 10.94
CA TYR A 16 -1.63 -2.69 9.67
C TYR A 16 -0.14 -2.71 9.89
N SER A 17 0.57 -3.39 9.00
CA SER A 17 2.02 -3.38 8.90
C SER A 17 2.43 -2.88 7.51
N VAL A 18 3.51 -2.13 7.48
CA VAL A 18 4.18 -1.73 6.24
C VAL A 18 5.64 -2.15 6.35
N TYR A 19 6.17 -2.79 5.34
CA TYR A 19 7.57 -3.18 5.33
C TYR A 19 8.17 -3.06 3.95
N CYS A 20 9.42 -2.61 3.90
CA CYS A 20 10.19 -2.55 2.66
C CYS A 20 10.60 -3.95 2.21
N VAL A 21 10.57 -4.19 0.90
CA VAL A 21 10.93 -5.49 0.33
C VAL A 21 12.44 -5.73 0.43
N ASP A 22 13.23 -4.74 0.03
CA ASP A 22 14.70 -4.86 -0.06
C ASP A 22 15.45 -4.04 0.97
N GLU A 23 14.76 -3.33 1.85
CA GLU A 23 15.36 -2.49 2.87
C GLU A 23 14.84 -2.92 4.25
N MET A 24 15.56 -2.54 5.30
CA MET A 24 15.25 -2.99 6.68
C MET A 24 14.10 -2.24 7.36
N PHE A 25 13.50 -1.26 6.71
CA PHE A 25 12.53 -0.39 7.35
C PHE A 25 11.13 -0.99 7.36
N SER A 26 10.41 -0.78 8.44
CA SER A 26 9.04 -1.22 8.62
C SER A 26 8.30 -0.28 9.56
N GLY A 27 6.99 -0.41 9.59
CA GLY A 27 6.14 0.34 10.50
C GLY A 27 4.84 -0.39 10.78
N MET A 28 4.18 -0.01 11.86
CA MET A 28 2.89 -0.56 12.28
C MET A 28 1.96 0.54 12.74
N GLY A 29 0.66 0.30 12.65
CA GLY A 29 -0.35 1.22 13.14
C GLY A 29 -1.74 0.65 13.06
N ALA A 30 -2.70 1.33 13.66
CA ALA A 30 -4.11 0.95 13.62
C ALA A 30 -4.72 1.14 12.22
N THR A 31 -4.11 1.99 11.40
CA THR A 31 -4.51 2.25 10.01
C THR A 31 -3.29 2.13 9.10
N ALA A 32 -3.53 1.98 7.80
CA ALA A 32 -2.44 1.97 6.82
C ALA A 32 -1.67 3.30 6.84
N GLU A 33 -2.36 4.41 7.03
CA GLU A 33 -1.74 5.74 7.09
C GLU A 33 -0.80 5.87 8.30
N GLU A 34 -1.22 5.38 9.46
CA GLU A 34 -0.39 5.35 10.65
C GLU A 34 0.84 4.44 10.47
N ALA A 35 0.66 3.27 9.86
CA ALA A 35 1.76 2.35 9.58
C ALA A 35 2.78 2.96 8.64
N LYS A 36 2.34 3.66 7.59
CA LYS A 36 3.23 4.40 6.68
C LYS A 36 4.01 5.49 7.42
N ALA A 37 3.31 6.28 8.24
CA ALA A 37 3.94 7.35 9.02
C ALA A 37 4.97 6.79 9.99
N ASP A 38 4.68 5.66 10.62
CA ASP A 38 5.60 4.99 11.54
C ASP A 38 6.88 4.54 10.81
N MET A 39 6.75 3.95 9.63
CA MET A 39 7.91 3.56 8.82
C MET A 39 8.75 4.76 8.39
N LEU A 40 8.10 5.83 7.92
CA LEU A 40 8.81 7.06 7.52
C LEU A 40 9.53 7.70 8.71
N GLY A 41 8.91 7.69 9.88
CA GLY A 41 9.52 8.14 11.12
C GLY A 41 10.74 7.31 11.50
N ALA A 42 10.66 5.99 11.33
CA ALA A 42 11.80 5.09 11.58
C ALA A 42 12.97 5.37 10.64
N MET A 43 12.70 5.63 9.35
CA MET A 43 13.72 5.99 8.37
C MET A 43 14.42 7.29 8.76
N LYS A 44 13.65 8.30 9.14
CA LYS A 44 14.18 9.60 9.58
C LYS A 44 15.02 9.46 10.85
N HIS A 45 14.52 8.71 11.82
CA HIS A 45 15.21 8.46 13.08
C HIS A 45 16.54 7.74 12.86
N TYR A 46 16.56 6.76 11.95
CA TYR A 46 17.78 6.05 11.59
C TYR A 46 18.86 6.99 11.04
N VAL A 47 18.49 7.90 10.14
CA VAL A 47 19.42 8.90 9.58
C VAL A 47 19.95 9.81 10.68
N GLU A 48 19.07 10.32 11.55
CA GLU A 48 19.47 11.18 12.68
C GLU A 48 20.44 10.49 13.64
N SER A 49 20.14 9.23 13.98
CA SER A 49 21.02 8.43 14.85
C SER A 49 22.40 8.18 14.23
N CYS A 50 22.43 7.88 12.92
CA CYS A 50 23.71 7.69 12.22
C CYS A 50 24.54 8.97 12.20
N LYS A 51 23.90 10.12 12.00
CA LYS A 51 24.61 11.42 12.03
C LYS A 51 25.19 11.72 13.40
N GLU A 52 24.43 11.46 14.47
CA GLU A 52 24.90 11.67 15.84
C GLU A 52 26.13 10.81 16.17
N ASP A 53 26.15 9.57 15.72
CA ASP A 53 27.19 8.59 16.03
C ASP A 53 28.31 8.54 14.97
N ASN A 54 28.25 9.38 13.95
CA ASN A 54 29.18 9.40 12.83
C ASN A 54 29.23 8.07 12.06
N TYR A 55 28.14 7.33 12.00
CA TYR A 55 28.01 6.12 11.19
C TYR A 55 27.60 6.48 9.76
N LYS A 56 28.13 5.71 8.82
CA LYS A 56 27.75 5.82 7.41
C LYS A 56 26.36 5.18 7.21
N TYR A 57 25.58 5.78 6.35
CA TYR A 57 24.30 5.24 5.91
C TYR A 57 24.13 5.46 4.40
N PRO A 58 23.22 4.73 3.73
CA PRO A 58 23.04 4.88 2.29
C PRO A 58 22.64 6.32 1.91
N ALA A 59 23.37 6.88 0.94
CA ALA A 59 23.17 8.27 0.51
C ALA A 59 21.75 8.57 0.01
N TRP A 60 21.04 7.58 -0.50
CA TRP A 60 19.69 7.78 -1.00
C TRP A 60 18.70 8.21 0.11
N LEU A 61 19.01 7.91 1.37
CA LEU A 61 18.18 8.35 2.50
C LEU A 61 18.19 9.87 2.70
N ASP A 62 19.21 10.57 2.23
CA ASP A 62 19.29 12.04 2.23
C ASP A 62 18.76 12.66 0.94
N GLY A 63 18.61 11.86 -0.11
CA GLY A 63 18.19 12.32 -1.41
C GLY A 63 16.70 12.14 -1.64
N GLU A 64 16.29 12.33 -2.88
CA GLU A 64 14.93 12.06 -3.28
C GLU A 64 14.73 10.55 -3.50
N TYR A 65 13.69 10.01 -2.92
CA TYR A 65 13.25 8.65 -3.15
C TYR A 65 11.73 8.60 -3.21
N THR A 66 11.22 7.60 -3.91
CA THR A 66 9.78 7.34 -4.01
C THR A 66 9.49 5.97 -3.44
N ILE A 67 8.47 5.88 -2.60
CA ILE A 67 8.00 4.61 -2.07
C ILE A 67 6.76 4.20 -2.85
N VAL A 68 6.82 3.02 -3.46
CA VAL A 68 5.68 2.40 -4.13
C VAL A 68 5.07 1.42 -3.14
N TYR A 69 3.86 1.72 -2.69
CA TYR A 69 3.15 0.88 -1.74
C TYR A 69 2.32 -0.16 -2.50
N LYS A 70 2.46 -1.41 -2.10
CA LYS A 70 1.66 -2.52 -2.61
C LYS A 70 0.84 -3.11 -1.49
N PHE A 71 -0.44 -3.28 -1.73
CA PHE A 71 -1.31 -4.04 -0.83
C PHE A 71 -1.39 -5.48 -1.32
N ASP A 72 -1.59 -6.43 -0.41
CA ASP A 72 -2.23 -7.66 -0.83
C ASP A 72 -3.71 -7.35 -1.16
N ALA A 73 -4.33 -8.18 -1.99
CA ALA A 73 -5.68 -7.87 -2.49
C ALA A 73 -6.72 -7.80 -1.37
N GLN A 74 -6.63 -8.67 -0.38
CA GLN A 74 -7.56 -8.68 0.75
C GLN A 74 -7.47 -7.39 1.54
N SER A 75 -6.27 -6.96 1.91
CA SER A 75 -6.05 -5.73 2.66
C SER A 75 -6.48 -4.49 1.88
N LEU A 76 -6.20 -4.45 0.58
CA LEU A 76 -6.63 -3.36 -0.29
C LEU A 76 -8.16 -3.22 -0.29
N LEU A 77 -8.85 -4.32 -0.54
CA LEU A 77 -10.31 -4.31 -0.62
C LEU A 77 -10.96 -3.95 0.71
N GLN A 78 -10.42 -4.43 1.83
CA GLN A 78 -10.91 -4.08 3.16
C GLN A 78 -10.63 -2.61 3.50
N TYR A 79 -9.45 -2.12 3.20
CA TYR A 79 -9.09 -0.73 3.50
C TYR A 79 -9.98 0.27 2.77
N TYR A 80 -10.28 0.00 1.50
CA TYR A 80 -11.10 0.89 0.67
C TYR A 80 -12.60 0.54 0.66
N ALA A 81 -13.04 -0.44 1.47
CA ALA A 81 -14.44 -0.87 1.50
C ALA A 81 -15.43 0.24 1.82
N GLY A 82 -15.02 1.24 2.60
CA GLY A 82 -15.86 2.40 2.92
C GLY A 82 -15.96 3.44 1.79
N ILE A 83 -15.12 3.33 0.77
CA ILE A 83 -15.06 4.26 -0.36
C ILE A 83 -15.54 3.56 -1.63
N ILE A 84 -15.03 2.35 -1.89
CA ILE A 84 -15.31 1.58 -3.09
C ILE A 84 -15.88 0.22 -2.67
N THR A 85 -17.15 -0.01 -2.99
CA THR A 85 -17.81 -1.29 -2.69
C THR A 85 -17.36 -2.38 -3.68
N PRO A 86 -17.48 -3.68 -3.33
CA PRO A 86 -17.28 -4.75 -4.30
C PRO A 86 -18.14 -4.61 -5.56
N ALA A 87 -19.38 -4.17 -5.40
CA ALA A 87 -20.27 -3.93 -6.55
C ALA A 87 -19.74 -2.82 -7.46
N ALA A 88 -19.27 -1.71 -6.90
CA ALA A 88 -18.70 -0.61 -7.67
C ALA A 88 -17.41 -1.02 -8.38
N LEU A 89 -16.53 -1.71 -7.65
CA LEU A 89 -15.28 -2.21 -8.22
C LEU A 89 -15.53 -3.27 -9.30
N GLY A 90 -16.58 -4.07 -9.13
CA GLY A 90 -17.00 -5.04 -10.14
C GLY A 90 -17.38 -4.37 -11.46
N ARG A 91 -18.10 -3.26 -11.41
CA ARG A 91 -18.44 -2.47 -12.61
C ARG A 91 -17.19 -1.89 -13.28
N LEU A 92 -16.24 -1.45 -12.49
CA LEU A 92 -14.99 -0.85 -13.01
C LEU A 92 -14.02 -1.90 -13.56
N SER A 93 -13.91 -3.05 -12.91
CA SER A 93 -12.89 -4.06 -13.23
C SER A 93 -13.39 -5.17 -14.16
N GLY A 94 -14.69 -5.35 -14.28
CA GLY A 94 -15.27 -6.49 -14.99
C GLY A 94 -15.24 -7.81 -14.20
N ILE A 95 -14.80 -7.78 -12.94
CA ILE A 95 -14.82 -8.94 -12.05
C ILE A 95 -16.16 -8.95 -11.32
N SER A 96 -16.78 -10.12 -11.12
CA SER A 96 -18.06 -10.19 -10.41
C SER A 96 -17.91 -9.68 -8.98
N SER A 97 -18.97 -9.02 -8.48
CA SER A 97 -18.97 -8.55 -7.08
C SER A 97 -18.86 -9.69 -6.08
N LYS A 98 -19.40 -10.85 -6.41
CA LYS A 98 -19.28 -12.06 -5.60
C LYS A 98 -17.82 -12.54 -5.48
N GLN A 99 -17.08 -12.50 -6.58
CA GLN A 99 -15.67 -12.87 -6.58
C GLN A 99 -14.84 -11.86 -5.79
N LEU A 100 -15.11 -10.57 -5.94
CA LEU A 100 -14.43 -9.52 -5.18
C LEU A 100 -14.73 -9.64 -3.68
N TRP A 101 -15.97 -9.96 -3.33
CA TRP A 101 -16.35 -10.23 -1.93
C TRP A 101 -15.54 -11.40 -1.36
N SER A 102 -15.38 -12.47 -2.14
CA SER A 102 -14.56 -13.63 -1.76
C SER A 102 -13.11 -13.25 -1.49
N TYR A 103 -12.52 -12.41 -2.33
CA TYR A 103 -11.17 -11.89 -2.13
C TYR A 103 -11.09 -11.03 -0.86
N MET A 104 -12.05 -10.16 -0.64
CA MET A 104 -12.11 -9.28 0.53
C MET A 104 -12.16 -10.07 1.84
N HIS A 105 -12.87 -11.19 1.86
CA HIS A 105 -13.04 -12.02 3.05
C HIS A 105 -12.01 -13.15 3.19
N GLY A 106 -11.04 -13.21 2.27
CA GLY A 106 -9.98 -14.20 2.34
C GLY A 106 -10.38 -15.62 1.96
N HIS A 107 -11.58 -15.80 1.37
CA HIS A 107 -12.06 -17.12 0.91
C HIS A 107 -11.33 -17.61 -0.33
N SER A 108 -10.82 -16.68 -1.12
CA SER A 108 -9.99 -16.98 -2.29
C SER A 108 -8.97 -15.87 -2.48
N LYS A 109 -7.91 -16.17 -3.24
CA LYS A 109 -6.86 -15.19 -3.58
C LYS A 109 -6.90 -14.93 -5.08
N PRO A 110 -6.86 -13.67 -5.53
CA PRO A 110 -6.84 -13.39 -6.95
C PRO A 110 -5.53 -13.85 -7.57
N ARG A 111 -5.64 -14.44 -8.77
CA ARG A 111 -4.48 -14.73 -9.60
C ARG A 111 -3.98 -13.42 -10.22
N GLU A 112 -2.80 -13.48 -10.81
CA GLU A 112 -2.14 -12.29 -11.37
C GLU A 112 -3.04 -11.54 -12.37
N ALA A 113 -3.72 -12.26 -13.27
CA ALA A 113 -4.62 -11.63 -14.23
C ALA A 113 -5.75 -10.83 -13.56
N GLN A 114 -6.29 -11.33 -12.45
CA GLN A 114 -7.33 -10.63 -11.69
C GLN A 114 -6.76 -9.46 -10.91
N ARG A 115 -5.57 -9.60 -10.32
CA ARG A 115 -4.88 -8.48 -9.66
C ARG A 115 -4.63 -7.34 -10.63
N GLN A 116 -4.22 -7.65 -11.86
CA GLN A 116 -4.00 -6.65 -12.91
C GLN A 116 -5.30 -5.93 -13.29
N LYS A 117 -6.42 -6.64 -13.34
CA LYS A 117 -7.74 -6.03 -13.60
C LYS A 117 -8.15 -5.07 -12.49
N ILE A 118 -7.93 -5.45 -11.25
CA ILE A 118 -8.23 -4.59 -10.09
C ILE A 118 -7.35 -3.33 -10.15
N GLU A 119 -6.05 -3.51 -10.34
CA GLU A 119 -5.10 -2.40 -10.42
C GLU A 119 -5.44 -1.45 -11.57
N ALA A 120 -5.71 -1.99 -12.76
CA ALA A 120 -6.07 -1.18 -13.93
C ALA A 120 -7.35 -0.37 -13.69
N ALA A 121 -8.35 -0.97 -13.04
CA ALA A 121 -9.60 -0.29 -12.71
C ALA A 121 -9.37 0.87 -11.74
N LEU A 122 -8.56 0.66 -10.71
CA LEU A 122 -8.22 1.69 -9.73
C LEU A 122 -7.43 2.84 -10.37
N HIS A 123 -6.45 2.53 -11.21
CA HIS A 123 -5.65 3.53 -11.91
C HIS A 123 -6.50 4.35 -12.87
N LYS A 124 -7.40 3.72 -13.62
CA LYS A 124 -8.32 4.41 -14.51
C LYS A 124 -9.22 5.38 -13.75
N LEU A 125 -9.81 4.92 -12.65
CA LEU A 125 -10.61 5.79 -11.77
C LEU A 125 -9.78 6.94 -11.21
N GLY A 126 -8.56 6.67 -10.75
CA GLY A 126 -7.66 7.68 -10.23
C GLY A 126 -7.34 8.77 -11.25
N HIS A 127 -7.05 8.40 -12.49
CA HIS A 127 -6.82 9.36 -13.58
C HIS A 127 -8.05 10.20 -13.88
N GLU A 128 -9.24 9.60 -13.90
CA GLU A 128 -10.49 10.33 -14.08
C GLU A 128 -10.74 11.34 -12.96
N LEU A 129 -10.54 10.92 -11.72
CA LEU A 129 -10.76 11.78 -10.55
C LEU A 129 -9.81 12.98 -10.51
N VAL A 130 -8.57 12.81 -10.91
CA VAL A 130 -7.58 13.89 -10.95
C VAL A 130 -7.96 14.98 -11.95
N THR A 131 -8.70 14.64 -13.00
CA THR A 131 -9.12 15.58 -14.04
C THR A 131 -10.44 16.30 -13.76
N ILE A 132 -11.14 15.92 -12.67
CA ILE A 132 -12.42 16.55 -12.32
C ILE A 132 -12.18 17.97 -11.79
N SER A 133 -12.99 18.90 -12.30
CA SER A 133 -13.03 20.28 -11.83
C SER A 133 -14.46 20.63 -11.43
N LEU A 134 -14.61 21.35 -10.34
CA LEU A 134 -15.91 21.80 -9.84
C LEU A 134 -16.13 23.28 -10.08
#